data_df05074c665179e3565970ae46bc5c3d
#
_entry.id   df05074c665179e3565970ae46bc5c3d
#
_cell.length_a   1.000
_cell.length_b   1.000
_cell.length_c   1.000
_cell.angle_alpha   90.00
_cell.angle_beta   90.00
_cell.angle_gamma   90.00
#
_symmetry.space_group_name_H-M   'P 1'
#
loop_
_entity.id
_entity.type
_entity.pdbx_description
1 polymer ?
#
loop_
_entity_poly.entity_id
_entity_poly.type
_entity_poly.pdbx_seq_one_letter_code
_entity_poly.pdbx_strand_id
1 'polypeptide(L)'
;MKAIIIYSGKGGVGKTTTTANIARLLAKQGNKVFIIDADINTPSMNTEFEGDHPHEMIWVHSSGNMFSKFIYLEKSMVRQYLELAKKKIHSINPDYVLIDTPPSVTNVHIELLRSEER
;
A
#
# COMPACT_ATOMS: atom_id res chain seq x y z
N MET A 1 -4.14 3.65 -15.08
CA MET A 1 -3.99 3.41 -13.64
C MET A 1 -4.26 4.68 -12.86
N LYS A 2 -5.03 4.58 -11.80
CA LYS A 2 -5.31 5.69 -10.89
C LYS A 2 -4.77 5.38 -9.50
N ALA A 3 -4.11 6.35 -8.88
CA ALA A 3 -3.60 6.21 -7.53
C ALA A 3 -4.48 6.99 -6.55
N ILE A 4 -4.87 6.34 -5.46
CA ILE A 4 -5.66 6.94 -4.39
C ILE A 4 -4.86 6.83 -3.10
N ILE A 5 -4.60 7.98 -2.48
CA ILE A 5 -3.84 8.03 -1.24
C ILE A 5 -4.83 8.22 -0.10
N ILE A 6 -4.75 7.34 0.89
CA ILE A 6 -5.66 7.36 2.02
C ILE A 6 -4.92 7.85 3.24
N TYR A 7 -5.34 9.01 3.75
CA TYR A 7 -4.75 9.67 4.90
C TYR A 7 -5.59 9.46 6.15
N SER A 8 -4.92 9.45 7.28
CA SER A 8 -5.57 9.47 8.59
C SER A 8 -4.96 10.60 9.40
N GLY A 9 -5.78 11.49 9.90
CA GLY A 9 -5.34 12.62 10.72
C GLY A 9 -4.93 12.22 12.13
N LYS A 10 -5.41 11.10 12.62
CA LYS A 10 -5.10 10.59 13.96
C LYS A 10 -5.05 9.08 13.91
N GLY A 11 -4.02 8.51 14.51
CA GLY A 11 -3.75 7.08 14.61
C GLY A 11 -4.82 6.16 14.07
N GLY A 12 -4.70 5.81 12.88
CA GLY A 12 -5.16 4.72 12.09
C GLY A 12 -6.46 3.97 12.34
N VAL A 13 -7.25 4.31 13.32
CA VAL A 13 -8.49 3.57 13.57
C VAL A 13 -9.47 3.84 12.42
N GLY A 14 -9.82 2.81 11.69
CA GLY A 14 -10.73 2.90 10.56
C GLY A 14 -10.07 3.17 9.20
N LYS A 15 -8.83 3.68 9.18
CA LYS A 15 -8.15 3.96 7.91
C LYS A 15 -7.89 2.68 7.12
N THR A 16 -7.34 1.68 7.76
CA THR A 16 -7.06 0.38 7.14
C THR A 16 -8.36 -0.29 6.68
N THR A 17 -9.39 -0.24 7.51
CA THR A 17 -10.71 -0.78 7.16
C THR A 17 -11.30 -0.04 5.96
N THR A 18 -11.17 1.29 5.93
CA THR A 18 -11.63 2.10 4.81
C THR A 18 -10.91 1.73 3.51
N THR A 19 -9.59 1.59 3.56
CA THR A 19 -8.80 1.17 2.41
C THR A 19 -9.26 -0.19 1.90
N ALA A 20 -9.44 -1.14 2.81
CA ALA A 20 -9.87 -2.48 2.45
C ALA A 20 -11.26 -2.48 1.82
N ASN A 21 -12.18 -1.66 2.35
CA ASN A 21 -13.53 -1.58 1.82
C ASN A 21 -13.56 -0.96 0.43
N ILE A 22 -12.75 0.07 0.20
CA ILE A 22 -12.63 0.67 -1.13
C ILE A 22 -12.08 -0.37 -2.13
N ALA A 23 -11.06 -1.13 -1.72
CA ALA A 23 -10.48 -2.15 -2.57
C ALA A 23 -11.52 -3.22 -2.94
N ARG A 24 -12.30 -3.68 -1.96
CA ARG A 24 -13.33 -4.68 -2.19
C ARG A 24 -14.42 -4.16 -3.14
N LEU A 25 -14.81 -2.90 -2.97
CA LEU A 25 -15.81 -2.28 -3.84
C LEU A 25 -15.31 -2.18 -5.28
N LEU A 26 -14.08 -1.71 -5.47
CA LEU A 26 -13.49 -1.59 -6.80
C LEU A 26 -13.32 -2.96 -7.47
N ALA A 27 -12.89 -3.96 -6.70
CA ALA A 27 -12.75 -5.32 -7.20
C ALA A 27 -14.09 -5.90 -7.63
N LYS A 28 -15.14 -5.63 -6.87
CA LYS A 28 -16.49 -6.06 -7.21
C LYS A 28 -16.98 -5.44 -8.51
N GLN A 29 -16.49 -4.25 -8.83
CA GLN A 29 -16.81 -3.56 -10.08
C GLN A 29 -15.95 -4.04 -11.26
N GLY A 30 -15.09 -5.02 -11.05
CA GLY A 30 -14.27 -5.58 -12.11
C GLY A 30 -12.90 -4.92 -12.27
N ASN A 31 -12.47 -4.10 -11.33
CA ASN A 31 -11.18 -3.44 -11.37
C ASN A 31 -10.11 -4.23 -10.65
N LYS A 32 -8.90 -4.24 -11.22
CA LYS A 32 -7.72 -4.77 -10.54
C LYS A 32 -7.22 -3.72 -9.57
N VAL A 33 -7.05 -4.09 -8.32
CA VAL A 33 -6.65 -3.18 -7.24
C VAL A 33 -5.36 -3.65 -6.61
N PHE A 34 -4.40 -2.75 -6.52
CA PHE A 34 -3.13 -2.99 -5.85
C PHE A 34 -3.05 -2.09 -4.62
N ILE A 35 -2.90 -2.69 -3.44
CA ILE A 35 -2.82 -1.94 -2.18
C ILE A 35 -1.38 -1.91 -1.74
N ILE A 36 -0.89 -0.72 -1.40
CA ILE A 36 0.43 -0.54 -0.80
C ILE A 36 0.21 -0.10 0.65
N ASP A 37 0.67 -0.93 1.59
CA ASP A 37 0.66 -0.56 3.00
C ASP A 37 1.94 0.23 3.26
N ALA A 38 1.83 1.55 3.32
CA ALA A 38 2.96 2.44 3.49
C ALA A 38 3.39 2.59 4.95
N ASP A 39 2.67 1.98 5.87
CA ASP A 39 3.11 1.88 7.27
C ASP A 39 4.06 0.69 7.40
N ILE A 40 5.29 0.89 6.96
CA ILE A 40 6.27 -0.18 6.82
C ILE A 40 6.66 -0.76 8.18
N ASN A 41 6.71 0.08 9.21
CA ASN A 41 7.10 -0.33 10.56
C ASN A 41 6.01 -1.13 11.28
N THR A 42 4.77 -0.70 11.14
CA THR A 42 3.63 -1.33 11.79
C THR A 42 2.52 -1.57 10.78
N PRO A 43 2.74 -2.47 9.82
CA PRO A 43 1.75 -2.70 8.77
C PRO A 43 0.48 -3.32 9.35
N SER A 44 -0.65 -2.85 8.86
CA SER A 44 -1.95 -3.24 9.39
C SER A 44 -2.85 -3.92 8.35
N MET A 45 -2.46 -3.93 7.08
CA MET A 45 -3.30 -4.48 6.03
C MET A 45 -3.50 -5.99 6.17
N ASN A 46 -2.59 -6.68 6.84
CA ASN A 46 -2.72 -8.12 7.11
C ASN A 46 -3.85 -8.46 8.09
N THR A 47 -4.42 -7.46 8.77
CA THR A 47 -5.61 -7.67 9.58
C THR A 47 -6.88 -7.74 8.73
N GLU A 48 -6.82 -7.22 7.51
CA GLU A 48 -7.95 -7.18 6.59
C GLU A 48 -7.83 -8.21 5.47
N PHE A 49 -6.61 -8.54 5.07
CA PHE A 49 -6.35 -9.45 3.96
C PHE A 49 -5.27 -10.45 4.32
N GLU A 50 -5.43 -11.67 3.84
CA GLU A 50 -4.46 -12.74 4.05
C GLU A 50 -3.54 -12.85 2.83
N GLY A 51 -2.24 -12.64 3.04
CA GLY A 51 -1.22 -12.80 2.01
C GLY A 51 -1.19 -11.67 0.98
N ASP A 52 -0.42 -11.90 -0.08
CA ASP A 52 -0.14 -10.90 -1.12
C ASP A 52 -1.21 -10.82 -2.19
N HIS A 53 -2.00 -11.86 -2.33
CA HIS A 53 -3.03 -11.93 -3.37
C HIS A 53 -4.30 -12.56 -2.78
N PRO A 54 -4.99 -11.82 -1.88
CA PRO A 54 -6.12 -12.38 -1.12
C PRO A 54 -7.38 -12.59 -1.93
N HIS A 55 -7.47 -11.99 -3.09
CA HIS A 55 -8.64 -12.05 -3.96
C HIS A 55 -8.17 -11.98 -5.40
N GLU A 56 -8.95 -12.55 -6.32
CA GLU A 56 -8.62 -12.57 -7.75
C GLU A 56 -8.26 -11.18 -8.30
N MET A 57 -8.93 -10.14 -7.83
CA MET A 57 -8.74 -8.77 -8.29
C MET A 57 -8.00 -7.88 -7.30
N ILE A 58 -7.49 -8.41 -6.20
CA ILE A 58 -6.82 -7.62 -5.17
C ILE A 58 -5.43 -8.18 -4.88
N TRP A 59 -4.44 -7.32 -4.94
CA TRP A 59 -3.06 -7.60 -4.57
C TRP A 59 -2.65 -6.66 -3.45
N VAL A 60 -1.85 -7.14 -2.50
CA VAL A 60 -1.40 -6.36 -1.35
C VAL A 60 0.12 -6.39 -1.27
N HIS A 61 0.72 -5.23 -1.16
CA HIS A 61 2.15 -5.08 -0.91
C HIS A 61 2.33 -4.56 0.51
N SER A 62 2.80 -5.43 1.39
CA SER A 62 3.00 -5.11 2.79
C SER A 62 4.34 -5.66 3.23
N SER A 63 4.98 -4.96 4.17
CA SER A 63 6.24 -5.42 4.72
C SER A 63 6.06 -6.63 5.66
N GLY A 64 4.83 -6.89 6.10
CA GLY A 64 4.61 -7.89 7.14
C GLY A 64 5.42 -7.56 8.38
N ASN A 65 6.24 -8.50 8.84
CA ASN A 65 7.11 -8.30 9.99
C ASN A 65 8.57 -8.03 9.60
N MET A 66 8.82 -7.78 8.31
CA MET A 66 10.18 -7.66 7.78
C MET A 66 11.03 -6.62 8.51
N PHE A 67 10.43 -5.48 8.86
CA PHE A 67 11.14 -4.37 9.49
C PHE A 67 10.84 -4.19 10.98
N SER A 68 10.12 -5.12 11.60
CA SER A 68 9.68 -4.97 12.99
C SER A 68 10.84 -4.95 13.99
N LYS A 69 12.00 -5.47 13.62
CA LYS A 69 13.20 -5.51 14.48
C LYS A 69 13.99 -4.21 14.48
N PHE A 70 13.68 -3.28 13.59
CA PHE A 70 14.41 -2.03 13.46
C PHE A 70 13.74 -0.94 14.28
N ILE A 71 14.56 -0.14 14.96
CA ILE A 71 14.06 0.99 15.77
C ILE A 71 13.54 2.10 14.85
N TYR A 72 14.21 2.30 13.72
CA TYR A 72 13.78 3.22 12.67
C TYR A 72 14.29 2.70 11.32
N LEU A 73 13.59 3.12 10.26
CA LEU A 73 13.93 2.70 8.92
C LEU A 73 14.88 3.70 8.25
N GLU A 74 15.91 3.17 7.61
CA GLU A 74 16.75 3.98 6.75
C GLU A 74 16.05 4.26 5.42
N LYS A 75 16.41 5.38 4.79
CA LYS A 75 15.83 5.77 3.49
C LYS A 75 16.00 4.68 2.43
N SER A 76 17.15 4.00 2.44
CA SER A 76 17.42 2.94 1.47
C SER A 76 16.45 1.77 1.61
N MET A 77 16.07 1.43 2.84
CA MET A 77 15.11 0.35 3.11
C MET A 77 13.73 0.70 2.60
N VAL A 78 13.29 1.94 2.85
CA VAL A 78 12.01 2.43 2.35
C VAL A 78 12.01 2.46 0.83
N ARG A 79 13.10 2.91 0.23
CA ARG A 79 13.23 2.96 -1.23
C ARG A 79 13.14 1.58 -1.85
N GLN A 80 13.82 0.57 -1.26
CA GLN A 80 13.73 -0.79 -1.75
C GLN A 80 12.32 -1.33 -1.69
N TYR A 81 11.62 -1.05 -0.61
CA TYR A 81 10.23 -1.48 -0.44
C TYR A 81 9.34 -0.90 -1.55
N LEU A 82 9.52 0.39 -1.83
CA LEU A 82 8.75 1.08 -2.87
C LEU A 82 9.15 0.64 -4.28
N GLU A 83 10.43 0.33 -4.51
CA GLU A 83 10.88 -0.18 -5.80
C GLU A 83 10.27 -1.56 -6.09
N LEU A 84 10.15 -2.41 -5.07
CA LEU A 84 9.47 -3.69 -5.23
C LEU A 84 7.99 -3.49 -5.56
N ALA A 85 7.35 -2.51 -4.94
CA ALA A 85 5.96 -2.19 -5.25
C ALA A 85 5.82 -1.76 -6.72
N LYS A 86 6.72 -0.92 -7.21
CA LYS A 86 6.72 -0.48 -8.61
C LYS A 86 6.84 -1.65 -9.58
N LYS A 87 7.72 -2.60 -9.30
CA LYS A 87 7.87 -3.79 -10.13
C LYS A 87 6.59 -4.60 -10.18
N LYS A 88 5.93 -4.75 -9.05
CA LYS A 88 4.64 -5.45 -8.99
C LYS A 88 3.56 -4.72 -9.78
N ILE A 89 3.53 -3.39 -9.70
CA ILE A 89 2.60 -2.57 -10.46
C ILE A 89 2.78 -2.79 -11.96
N HIS A 90 4.01 -2.80 -12.43
CA HIS A 90 4.29 -3.06 -13.86
C HIS A 90 3.83 -4.45 -14.29
N SER A 91 4.03 -5.45 -13.43
CA SER A 91 3.65 -6.82 -13.73
C SER A 91 2.14 -7.03 -13.71
N ILE A 92 1.46 -6.48 -12.72
CA ILE A 92 0.01 -6.66 -12.52
C ILE A 92 -0.81 -5.76 -13.42
N ASN A 93 -0.31 -4.56 -13.68
CA ASN A 93 -1.01 -3.52 -14.44
C ASN A 93 -2.40 -3.24 -13.84
N PRO A 94 -2.48 -2.80 -12.56
CA PRO A 94 -3.75 -2.59 -11.91
C PRO A 94 -4.50 -1.38 -12.45
N ASP A 95 -5.81 -1.38 -12.29
CA ASP A 95 -6.64 -0.22 -12.62
C ASP A 95 -6.52 0.85 -11.53
N TYR A 96 -6.35 0.43 -10.29
CA TYR A 96 -6.22 1.33 -9.14
C TYR A 96 -5.09 0.88 -8.23
N VAL A 97 -4.37 1.87 -7.71
CA VAL A 97 -3.38 1.66 -6.64
C VAL A 97 -3.86 2.45 -5.43
N LEU A 98 -4.09 1.76 -4.33
CA LEU A 98 -4.48 2.38 -3.07
C LEU A 98 -3.27 2.42 -2.16
N ILE A 99 -2.95 3.60 -1.65
CA ILE A 99 -1.80 3.79 -0.77
C ILE A 99 -2.31 4.14 0.62
N ASP A 100 -2.14 3.19 1.54
CA ASP A 100 -2.53 3.36 2.93
C ASP A 100 -1.36 3.97 3.70
N THR A 101 -1.45 5.28 3.98
CA THR A 101 -0.34 6.03 4.56
C THR A 101 -0.50 6.21 6.06
N PRO A 102 0.58 6.01 6.86
CA PRO A 102 0.57 6.41 8.26
C PRO A 102 0.70 7.94 8.37
N PRO A 103 0.35 8.52 9.52
CA PRO A 103 0.49 9.98 9.72
C PRO A 103 1.91 10.49 9.54
N SER A 104 2.91 9.63 9.69
CA SER A 104 4.32 10.00 9.62
C SER A 104 4.92 9.88 8.21
N VAL A 105 4.16 9.46 7.21
CA VAL A 105 4.69 9.32 5.85
C VAL A 105 4.97 10.70 5.25
N THR A 106 6.17 10.86 4.71
CA THR A 106 6.57 12.10 4.05
C THR A 106 6.11 12.10 2.60
N ASN A 107 5.87 13.29 2.06
CA ASN A 107 5.46 13.45 0.66
C ASN A 107 6.49 12.89 -0.33
N VAL A 108 7.76 12.79 0.09
CA VAL A 108 8.83 12.25 -0.77
C VAL A 108 8.55 10.82 -1.19
N HIS A 109 8.08 9.99 -0.28
CA HIS A 109 7.79 8.59 -0.58
C HIS A 109 6.61 8.46 -1.55
N ILE A 110 5.62 9.33 -1.40
CA ILE A 110 4.45 9.35 -2.28
C ILE A 110 4.84 9.83 -3.68
N GLU A 111 5.69 10.85 -3.77
CA GLU A 111 6.18 11.36 -5.05
C GLU A 111 6.96 10.30 -5.83
N LEU A 112 7.74 9.48 -5.13
CA LEU A 112 8.50 8.40 -5.76
C LEU A 112 7.57 7.42 -6.47
N LEU A 113 6.40 7.12 -5.89
CA LEU A 113 5.41 6.25 -6.50
C LEU A 113 4.69 6.95 -7.66
N ARG A 114 4.38 8.22 -7.51
CA ARG A 114 3.69 8.99 -8.55
C ARG A 114 4.51 9.15 -9.82
N SER A 115 5.83 9.24 -9.69
CA SER A 115 6.71 9.40 -10.85
C SER A 115 6.58 8.25 -11.86
N GLU A 116 6.12 7.09 -11.42
CA GLU A 116 5.95 5.92 -12.28
C GLU A 116 4.66 5.92 -13.09
N GLU A 117 3.73 6.81 -12.77
CA GLU A 117 2.47 6.91 -13.49
C GLU A 117 2.59 7.67 -14.81
N ARG A 118 3.70 8.32 -15.00
CA ARG A 118 3.90 9.21 -16.17
C ARG A 118 4.64 8.52 -17.29
#